data_977e8325f0986e271fdfe24eb823ea5b
#
_entry.id   977e8325f0986e271fdfe24eb823ea5b
#
_cell.length_a   1.000
_cell.length_b   1.000
_cell.length_c   1.000
_cell.angle_alpha   90.00
_cell.angle_beta   90.00
_cell.angle_gamma   90.00
#
_symmetry.space_group_name_H-M   'P 1'
#
loop_
_entity.id
_entity.type
_entity.pdbx_description
1 polymer ?
#
loop_
_entity_poly.entity_id
_entity_poly.type
_entity_poly.pdbx_seq_one_letter_code
_entity_poly.pdbx_strand_id
1 'polypeptide(L)'
;MMYPFMTLDDQAEIVHSEMKPDGSVKVYVEKPDDRDFFHDATCWLPGFRWEDVHGFDAEELARYDEVIRSTAHLILEFARNGGLESASNF
;
A
#
# COMPACT_ATOMS: atom_id res chain seq x y z
N MET A 1 -13.26 0.52 0.01
CA MET A 1 -12.74 1.65 0.78
C MET A 1 -11.26 1.46 1.07
N MET A 2 -10.48 2.53 1.03
CA MET A 2 -9.05 2.45 1.29
C MET A 2 -8.72 3.09 2.64
N TYR A 3 -7.83 2.44 3.39
CA TYR A 3 -7.45 2.89 4.72
C TYR A 3 -5.99 3.33 4.71
N PRO A 4 -5.65 4.45 5.36
CA PRO A 4 -4.26 4.87 5.44
C PRO A 4 -3.44 3.90 6.30
N PHE A 5 -2.23 3.62 5.87
CA PHE A 5 -1.32 2.74 6.61
C PHE A 5 -0.05 3.48 7.02
N MET A 6 0.64 4.13 6.06
CA MET A 6 1.93 4.74 6.33
C MET A 6 2.21 5.86 5.33
N THR A 7 2.88 6.91 5.80
CA THR A 7 3.43 7.94 4.94
C THR A 7 4.95 7.89 5.06
N LEU A 8 5.63 7.78 3.93
CA LEU A 8 7.08 7.70 3.90
C LEU A 8 7.72 9.09 3.87
N ASP A 9 9.03 9.14 4.10
CA ASP A 9 9.77 10.41 4.16
C ASP A 9 9.84 11.12 2.81
N ASP A 10 9.63 10.42 1.70
CA ASP A 10 9.54 11.01 0.38
C ASP A 10 8.12 11.46 0.03
N GLN A 11 7.22 11.47 1.02
CA GLN A 11 5.81 11.84 0.91
C GLN A 11 4.94 10.82 0.17
N ALA A 12 5.46 9.66 -0.14
CA ALA A 12 4.65 8.58 -0.67
C ALA A 12 3.71 8.08 0.41
N GLU A 13 2.44 7.91 0.06
CA GLU A 13 1.43 7.38 0.97
C GLU A 13 1.09 5.95 0.60
N ILE A 14 1.05 5.09 1.61
CA ILE A 14 0.65 3.70 1.44
C ILE A 14 -0.71 3.54 2.10
N VAL A 15 -1.69 3.09 1.31
CA VAL A 15 -3.03 2.79 1.79
C VAL A 15 -3.40 1.36 1.39
N HIS A 16 -4.43 0.80 2.02
CA HIS A 16 -4.82 -0.57 1.72
C HIS A 16 -6.35 -0.72 1.75
N SER A 17 -6.83 -1.73 1.06
CA SER A 17 -8.25 -2.09 1.08
C SER A 17 -8.58 -2.97 2.28
N GLU A 18 -9.86 -3.25 2.47
CA GLU A 18 -10.28 -4.37 3.30
C GLU A 18 -9.79 -5.67 2.68
N MET A 19 -9.74 -6.73 3.49
CA MET A 19 -9.44 -8.05 2.98
C MET A 19 -10.63 -8.55 2.16
N LYS A 20 -10.35 -8.98 0.95
CA LYS A 20 -11.38 -9.50 0.05
C LYS A 20 -11.73 -10.94 0.41
N PRO A 21 -12.87 -11.46 -0.09
CA PRO A 21 -13.27 -12.84 0.25
C PRO A 21 -12.24 -13.90 -0.06
N ASP A 22 -11.38 -13.67 -1.06
CA ASP A 22 -10.33 -14.62 -1.42
C ASP A 22 -9.05 -14.46 -0.60
N GLY A 23 -9.06 -13.55 0.39
CA GLY A 23 -7.90 -13.30 1.25
C GLY A 23 -6.93 -12.28 0.70
N SER A 24 -7.20 -11.68 -0.47
CA SER A 24 -6.30 -10.68 -1.04
C SER A 24 -6.57 -9.30 -0.47
N VAL A 25 -5.54 -8.48 -0.50
CA VAL A 25 -5.61 -7.07 -0.07
C VAL A 25 -4.92 -6.23 -1.14
N LYS A 26 -5.59 -5.16 -1.57
CA LYS A 26 -5.02 -4.21 -2.50
C LYS A 26 -4.24 -3.17 -1.70
N VAL A 27 -2.95 -3.04 -1.99
CA VAL A 27 -2.11 -2.00 -1.41
C VAL A 27 -1.83 -0.99 -2.51
N TYR A 28 -2.06 0.27 -2.21
CA TYR A 28 -1.90 1.33 -3.19
C TYR A 28 -0.87 2.33 -2.68
N VAL A 29 0.13 2.65 -3.51
CA VAL A 29 1.17 3.62 -3.21
C VAL A 29 0.96 4.83 -4.12
N GLU A 30 0.90 6.02 -3.54
CA GLU A 30 0.68 7.25 -4.29
C GLU A 30 1.68 8.30 -3.81
N LYS A 31 2.32 8.96 -4.75
CA LYS A 31 3.27 10.03 -4.45
C LYS A 31 2.99 11.22 -5.35
N PRO A 32 2.76 12.41 -4.79
CA PRO A 32 2.56 13.61 -5.60
C PRO A 32 3.86 14.00 -6.31
N ASP A 33 3.74 14.51 -7.52
CA ASP A 33 4.87 15.00 -8.30
C ASP A 33 4.46 16.28 -9.01
N ASP A 34 5.30 17.30 -8.90
CA ASP A 34 4.99 18.62 -9.46
C ASP A 34 4.84 18.62 -10.96
N ARG A 35 5.47 17.69 -11.65
CA ARG A 35 5.46 17.62 -13.11
C ARG A 35 4.37 16.72 -13.66
N ASP A 36 4.14 15.58 -13.03
CA ASP A 36 3.26 14.52 -13.53
C ASP A 36 2.01 14.34 -12.69
N PHE A 37 1.76 15.24 -11.74
CA PHE A 37 0.66 15.19 -10.78
C PHE A 37 0.84 14.08 -9.75
N PHE A 38 0.70 12.82 -10.14
CA PHE A 38 0.84 11.69 -9.21
C PHE A 38 1.60 10.56 -9.86
N HIS A 39 2.46 9.94 -9.06
CA HIS A 39 3.00 8.62 -9.37
C HIS A 39 2.23 7.63 -8.51
N ASP A 40 1.82 6.51 -9.07
CA ASP A 40 1.06 5.52 -8.32
C ASP A 40 1.35 4.10 -8.77
N ALA A 41 1.02 3.15 -7.92
CA ALA A 41 1.16 1.73 -8.24
C ALA A 41 0.31 0.92 -7.28
N THR A 42 -0.10 -0.26 -7.72
CA THR A 42 -0.86 -1.21 -6.92
C THR A 42 -0.02 -2.46 -6.67
N CYS A 43 -0.01 -2.92 -5.42
CA CYS A 43 0.62 -4.18 -5.04
C CYS A 43 -0.43 -5.06 -4.37
N TRP A 44 -0.63 -6.25 -4.90
CA TRP A 44 -1.60 -7.20 -4.34
C TRP A 44 -0.94 -8.14 -3.35
N LEU A 45 -1.52 -8.25 -2.16
CA LEU A 45 -1.09 -9.20 -1.15
C LEU A 45 -2.01 -10.42 -1.17
N PRO A 46 -1.50 -11.58 -0.80
CA PRO A 46 -0.18 -11.87 -0.25
C PRO A 46 0.91 -12.14 -1.29
N GLY A 47 0.59 -12.11 -2.58
CA GLY A 47 1.53 -12.50 -3.63
C GLY A 47 2.58 -11.45 -4.01
N PHE A 48 2.46 -10.22 -3.50
CA PHE A 48 3.35 -9.11 -3.82
C PHE A 48 3.40 -8.83 -5.32
N ARG A 49 2.23 -8.87 -5.96
CA ARG A 49 2.13 -8.66 -7.40
C ARG A 49 1.84 -7.19 -7.68
N TRP A 50 2.75 -6.56 -8.40
CA TRP A 50 2.59 -5.16 -8.81
C TRP A 50 1.85 -5.06 -10.12
N GLU A 51 0.98 -4.04 -10.22
CA GLU A 51 0.27 -3.72 -11.46
C GLU A 51 -0.09 -2.25 -11.50
N ASP A 52 -0.43 -1.75 -12.66
CA ASP A 52 -0.84 -0.35 -12.87
C ASP A 52 0.18 0.63 -12.31
N VAL A 53 1.46 0.39 -12.63
CA VAL A 53 2.56 1.25 -12.17
C VAL A 53 2.67 2.45 -13.09
N HIS A 54 2.54 3.64 -12.51
CA HIS A 54 2.61 4.90 -13.26
C HIS A 54 3.62 5.84 -12.61
N GLY A 55 4.66 6.20 -13.36
CA GLY A 55 5.63 7.21 -12.96
C GLY A 55 6.79 6.74 -12.10
N PHE A 56 6.66 5.65 -11.37
CA PHE A 56 7.75 5.14 -10.53
C PHE A 56 8.79 4.43 -11.37
N ASP A 57 10.06 4.68 -11.07
CA ASP A 57 11.14 3.93 -11.68
C ASP A 57 11.41 2.63 -10.90
N ALA A 58 12.34 1.81 -11.40
CA ALA A 58 12.61 0.51 -10.81
C ALA A 58 13.17 0.61 -9.38
N GLU A 59 13.97 1.63 -9.10
CA GLU A 59 14.53 1.82 -7.76
C GLU A 59 13.47 2.21 -6.75
N GLU A 60 12.58 3.11 -7.14
CA GLU A 60 11.47 3.53 -6.27
C GLU A 60 10.56 2.34 -5.99
N LEU A 61 10.22 1.59 -7.02
CA LEU A 61 9.34 0.44 -6.87
C LEU A 61 9.95 -0.63 -5.97
N ALA A 62 11.26 -0.88 -6.12
CA ALA A 62 11.97 -1.83 -5.28
C ALA A 62 11.95 -1.42 -3.81
N ARG A 63 12.08 -0.11 -3.54
CA ARG A 63 12.03 0.40 -2.18
C ARG A 63 10.65 0.21 -1.56
N TYR A 64 9.60 0.52 -2.31
CA TYR A 64 8.23 0.34 -1.82
C TYR A 64 7.91 -1.14 -1.63
N ASP A 65 8.40 -1.99 -2.53
CA ASP A 65 8.22 -3.43 -2.39
C ASP A 65 8.85 -3.94 -1.09
N GLU A 66 10.04 -3.46 -0.76
CA GLU A 66 10.71 -3.85 0.48
C GLU A 66 9.92 -3.40 1.71
N VAL A 67 9.43 -2.16 1.71
CA VAL A 67 8.61 -1.66 2.82
C VAL A 67 7.34 -2.49 2.98
N ILE A 68 6.65 -2.78 1.88
CA ILE A 68 5.42 -3.55 1.92
C ILE A 68 5.69 -4.98 2.40
N ARG A 69 6.75 -5.62 1.93
CA ARG A 69 7.11 -6.97 2.38
C ARG A 69 7.41 -7.02 3.87
N SER A 70 8.11 -6.01 4.38
CA SER A 70 8.48 -5.98 5.79
C SER A 70 7.28 -5.70 6.71
N THR A 71 6.22 -5.09 6.18
CA THR A 71 5.04 -4.73 6.97
C THR A 71 3.77 -5.48 6.56
N ALA A 72 3.90 -6.44 5.64
CA ALA A 72 2.74 -7.12 5.08
C ALA A 72 1.86 -7.79 6.14
N HIS A 73 2.47 -8.35 7.17
CA HIS A 73 1.71 -8.99 8.25
C HIS A 73 0.81 -8.00 8.98
N LEU A 74 1.28 -6.77 9.16
CA LEU A 74 0.47 -5.71 9.77
C LEU A 74 -0.63 -5.24 8.83
N ILE A 75 -0.31 -5.07 7.56
CA ILE A 75 -1.30 -4.65 6.56
C ILE A 75 -2.44 -5.67 6.49
N LEU A 76 -2.10 -6.95 6.45
CA LEU A 76 -3.10 -8.01 6.40
C LEU A 76 -3.96 -8.05 7.66
N GLU A 77 -3.34 -7.83 8.82
CA GLU A 77 -4.07 -7.79 10.08
C GLU A 77 -5.05 -6.62 10.12
N PHE A 78 -4.60 -5.42 9.75
CA PHE A 78 -5.46 -4.24 9.71
C PHE A 78 -6.57 -4.39 8.66
N ALA A 79 -6.25 -4.96 7.51
CA ALA A 79 -7.24 -5.19 6.45
C ALA A 79 -8.34 -6.13 6.92
N ARG A 80 -7.99 -7.14 7.71
CA ARG A 80 -8.94 -8.09 8.26
C ARG A 80 -9.84 -7.43 9.29
N ASN A 81 -9.33 -6.44 10.02
CA ASN A 81 -10.04 -5.78 11.11
C ASN A 81 -10.65 -4.43 10.73
N GLY A 82 -10.67 -4.07 9.44
CA GLY A 82 -11.29 -2.85 8.99
C GLY A 82 -10.44 -1.59 9.07
N GLY A 83 -9.11 -1.75 9.13
CA GLY A 83 -8.18 -0.64 9.09
C GLY A 83 -7.52 -0.34 10.43
N LEU A 84 -6.56 0.57 10.40
CA LEU A 84 -5.74 0.90 11.57
C LEU A 84 -6.57 1.43 12.73
N GLU A 85 -7.57 2.27 12.46
CA GLU A 85 -8.41 2.83 13.52
C GLU A 85 -9.21 1.76 14.24
N SER A 86 -9.75 0.79 13.51
CA SER A 86 -10.46 -0.32 14.12
C SER A 86 -9.51 -1.18 14.97
N ALA A 87 -8.30 -1.40 14.49
CA ALA A 87 -7.32 -2.21 15.20
C ALA A 87 -6.88 -1.58 16.52
N SER A 88 -6.91 -0.25 16.62
CA SER A 88 -6.47 0.46 17.81
C SER A 88 -7.54 0.58 18.89
N ASN A 89 -8.74 0.09 18.65
CA ASN A 89 -9.88 0.23 19.55
C ASN A 89 -10.12 -0.99 20.43
N PHE A 90 -9.10 -1.67 20.78
CA PHE A 90 -9.21 -2.83 21.69
C PHE A 90 -9.53 -2.44 23.11
#